data_8329f50f8878c105464a6a30f6c219cf
#
_entry.id   8329f50f8878c105464a6a30f6c219cf
#
_cell.length_a   1.000
_cell.length_b   1.000
_cell.length_c   1.000
_cell.angle_alpha   90.00
_cell.angle_beta   90.00
_cell.angle_gamma   90.00
#
_symmetry.space_group_name_H-M   'P 1'
#
loop_
_entity.id
_entity.type
_entity.pdbx_description
1 polymer ?
#
loop_
_entity_poly.entity_id
_entity_poly.type
_entity_poly.pdbx_seq_one_letter_code
_entity_poly.pdbx_strand_id
1 'polypeptide(L)'
;NTSDGRCEFAKTNSSQNAVESNNQSQKAFRLLLQATFGPQKKDLDRVIEIGETSWIDEQLQYSSAYDAAGDNLTTNLEHYKIIARMAEPSTYSDNTSSFNNNFHGRTSDYQSAAWFEKALHAPDQIRYRVAFALSELLVVSAAKQRTRFRGDSLAYYDDILAKNAFGNFRNLLDEVAKSPAMGIFLSHQGNKKYMSQS
;
A
#
# COMPACT_ATOMS: atom_id res chain seq x y z
N ASN A 1 -31.15 -18.12 54.92
CA ASN A 1 -29.80 -17.69 54.47
C ASN A 1 -29.43 -18.32 53.13
N THR A 2 -29.98 -17.80 52.05
CA THR A 2 -29.69 -18.22 50.67
C THR A 2 -29.58 -16.99 49.74
N SER A 3 -28.78 -15.99 50.14
CA SER A 3 -28.61 -14.77 49.34
C SER A 3 -27.13 -14.50 48.90
N ASP A 4 -26.19 -15.41 49.21
CA ASP A 4 -24.76 -15.13 48.99
C ASP A 4 -24.16 -15.73 47.69
N GLY A 5 -24.74 -16.84 47.20
CA GLY A 5 -24.21 -17.50 46.00
C GLY A 5 -24.43 -16.74 44.67
N ARG A 6 -25.45 -15.88 44.55
CA ARG A 6 -25.74 -15.12 43.29
C ARG A 6 -24.81 -13.96 43.08
N CYS A 7 -24.35 -13.33 44.16
CA CYS A 7 -23.41 -12.18 44.04
C CYS A 7 -21.98 -12.60 43.69
N GLU A 8 -21.51 -13.74 44.16
CA GLU A 8 -20.18 -14.28 43.81
C GLU A 8 -20.14 -14.78 42.36
N PHE A 9 -21.20 -15.44 41.89
CA PHE A 9 -21.28 -15.91 40.50
C PHE A 9 -21.31 -14.74 39.50
N ALA A 10 -22.00 -13.66 39.84
CA ALA A 10 -22.04 -12.47 39.01
C ALA A 10 -20.68 -11.70 38.99
N LYS A 11 -19.96 -11.70 40.12
CA LYS A 11 -18.65 -11.09 40.22
C LYS A 11 -17.56 -11.88 39.46
N THR A 12 -17.58 -13.20 39.52
CA THR A 12 -16.66 -14.07 38.77
C THR A 12 -16.88 -13.99 37.28
N ASN A 13 -18.13 -13.98 36.81
CA ASN A 13 -18.42 -13.80 35.39
C ASN A 13 -18.02 -12.42 34.86
N SER A 14 -18.25 -11.37 35.62
CA SER A 14 -17.83 -10.01 35.18
C SER A 14 -16.31 -9.85 35.11
N SER A 15 -15.57 -10.46 36.01
CA SER A 15 -14.11 -10.45 36.00
C SER A 15 -13.52 -11.31 34.89
N GLN A 16 -14.10 -12.47 34.62
CA GLN A 16 -13.72 -13.32 33.48
C GLN A 16 -13.98 -12.65 32.14
N ASN A 17 -15.16 -12.07 31.96
CA ASN A 17 -15.50 -11.33 30.74
C ASN A 17 -14.57 -10.11 30.49
N ALA A 18 -14.17 -9.42 31.55
CA ALA A 18 -13.22 -8.31 31.46
C ALA A 18 -11.80 -8.78 31.06
N VAL A 19 -11.36 -9.93 31.57
CA VAL A 19 -10.07 -10.53 31.21
C VAL A 19 -10.08 -11.04 29.77
N GLU A 20 -11.15 -11.69 29.33
CA GLU A 20 -11.31 -12.17 27.96
C GLU A 20 -11.37 -11.00 26.95
N SER A 21 -12.12 -9.96 27.24
CA SER A 21 -12.19 -8.74 26.42
C SER A 21 -10.83 -8.05 26.29
N ASN A 22 -10.08 -7.96 27.39
CA ASN A 22 -8.73 -7.39 27.35
C ASN A 22 -7.77 -8.24 26.53
N ASN A 23 -7.84 -9.56 26.66
CA ASN A 23 -7.00 -10.48 25.90
C ASN A 23 -7.32 -10.44 24.38
N GLN A 24 -8.59 -10.34 24.01
CA GLN A 24 -9.01 -10.18 22.62
C GLN A 24 -8.53 -8.84 22.03
N SER A 25 -8.65 -7.76 22.77
CA SER A 25 -8.16 -6.44 22.33
C SER A 25 -6.65 -6.45 22.14
N GLN A 26 -5.89 -7.11 23.01
CA GLN A 26 -4.45 -7.24 22.88
C GLN A 26 -4.04 -8.06 21.64
N LYS A 27 -4.75 -9.16 21.35
CA LYS A 27 -4.51 -9.96 20.14
C LYS A 27 -4.79 -9.15 18.89
N ALA A 28 -5.93 -8.48 18.81
CA ALA A 28 -6.31 -7.64 17.70
C ALA A 28 -5.29 -6.51 17.46
N PHE A 29 -4.83 -5.86 18.53
CA PHE A 29 -3.81 -4.82 18.44
C PHE A 29 -2.48 -5.36 17.90
N ARG A 30 -2.03 -6.53 18.36
CA ARG A 30 -0.80 -7.18 17.88
C ARG A 30 -0.90 -7.57 16.41
N LEU A 31 -2.05 -8.10 15.97
CA LEU A 31 -2.30 -8.39 14.56
C LEU A 31 -2.14 -7.12 13.72
N LEU A 32 -2.82 -6.04 14.09
CA LEU A 32 -2.80 -4.79 13.33
C LEU A 32 -1.41 -4.14 13.31
N LEU A 33 -0.63 -4.23 14.39
CA LEU A 33 0.76 -3.76 14.38
C LEU A 33 1.63 -4.47 13.34
N GLN A 34 1.37 -5.73 13.07
CA GLN A 34 2.13 -6.54 12.11
C GLN A 34 1.58 -6.43 10.69
N ALA A 35 0.27 -6.37 10.55
CA ALA A 35 -0.43 -6.47 9.27
C ALA A 35 -0.71 -5.12 8.60
N THR A 36 -0.57 -3.99 9.33
CA THR A 36 -0.87 -2.65 8.82
C THR A 36 0.29 -1.68 9.07
N PHE A 37 0.16 -0.42 8.64
CA PHE A 37 1.12 0.65 8.95
C PHE A 37 0.84 1.34 10.29
N GLY A 38 -0.05 0.78 11.08
CA GLY A 38 -0.40 1.20 12.43
C GLY A 38 -1.86 0.90 12.73
N PRO A 39 -2.16 0.45 13.97
CA PRO A 39 -3.51 0.09 14.35
C PRO A 39 -4.39 1.34 14.41
N GLN A 40 -5.39 1.43 13.55
CA GLN A 40 -6.42 2.45 13.63
C GLN A 40 -7.58 1.93 14.47
N LYS A 41 -8.28 2.85 15.15
CA LYS A 41 -9.39 2.47 16.02
C LYS A 41 -10.49 1.72 15.26
N LYS A 42 -10.83 2.15 14.04
CA LYS A 42 -11.82 1.51 13.17
C LYS A 42 -11.47 0.05 12.88
N ASP A 43 -10.19 -0.24 12.61
CA ASP A 43 -9.72 -1.58 12.29
C ASP A 43 -9.67 -2.44 13.55
N LEU A 44 -9.28 -1.86 14.69
CA LEU A 44 -9.29 -2.55 15.98
C LEU A 44 -10.72 -2.97 16.36
N ASP A 45 -11.68 -2.04 16.28
CA ASP A 45 -13.08 -2.32 16.56
C ASP A 45 -13.60 -3.42 15.61
N ARG A 46 -13.22 -3.37 14.32
CA ARG A 46 -13.61 -4.39 13.33
C ARG A 46 -13.03 -5.76 13.64
N VAL A 47 -11.73 -5.84 13.96
CA VAL A 47 -11.09 -7.12 14.33
C VAL A 47 -11.73 -7.73 15.61
N ILE A 48 -12.07 -6.89 16.58
CA ILE A 48 -12.75 -7.35 17.80
C ILE A 48 -14.15 -7.89 17.46
N GLU A 49 -14.87 -7.24 16.54
CA GLU A 49 -16.23 -7.62 16.15
C GLU A 49 -16.28 -8.97 15.40
N ILE A 50 -15.43 -9.14 14.36
CA ILE A 50 -15.53 -10.29 13.44
C ILE A 50 -14.48 -11.37 13.68
N GLY A 51 -13.46 -11.06 14.47
CA GLY A 51 -12.32 -11.95 14.74
C GLY A 51 -11.17 -11.79 13.74
N GLU A 52 -9.97 -12.23 14.17
CA GLU A 52 -8.70 -12.06 13.44
C GLU A 52 -8.74 -12.72 12.04
N THR A 53 -9.21 -13.97 11.97
CA THR A 53 -9.24 -14.73 10.71
C THR A 53 -10.20 -14.10 9.71
N SER A 54 -11.41 -13.75 10.15
CA SER A 54 -12.40 -13.13 9.27
C SER A 54 -11.95 -11.77 8.75
N TRP A 55 -11.25 -11.00 9.58
CA TRP A 55 -10.68 -9.73 9.15
C TRP A 55 -9.57 -9.91 8.10
N ILE A 56 -8.70 -10.91 8.27
CA ILE A 56 -7.68 -11.24 7.26
C ILE A 56 -8.36 -11.65 5.95
N ASP A 57 -9.39 -12.49 6.01
CA ASP A 57 -10.16 -12.92 4.83
C ASP A 57 -10.81 -11.72 4.12
N GLU A 58 -11.38 -10.76 4.86
CA GLU A 58 -11.87 -9.50 4.28
C GLU A 58 -10.75 -8.74 3.57
N GLN A 59 -9.57 -8.61 4.19
CA GLN A 59 -8.43 -7.91 3.59
C GLN A 59 -7.95 -8.56 2.28
N LEU A 60 -7.98 -9.88 2.21
CA LEU A 60 -7.59 -10.62 1.01
C LEU A 60 -8.63 -10.54 -0.11
N GLN A 61 -9.90 -10.29 0.22
CA GLN A 61 -11.00 -10.16 -0.73
C GLN A 61 -11.14 -8.77 -1.33
N TYR A 62 -10.51 -7.73 -0.74
CA TYR A 62 -10.49 -6.44 -1.39
C TYR A 62 -9.87 -6.58 -2.80
N SER A 63 -10.66 -6.26 -3.82
CA SER A 63 -10.11 -6.15 -5.16
C SER A 63 -9.04 -5.07 -5.17
N SER A 64 -7.98 -5.26 -5.95
CA SER A 64 -7.02 -4.19 -6.11
C SER A 64 -7.73 -3.00 -6.76
N ALA A 65 -7.27 -1.78 -6.47
CA ALA A 65 -7.81 -0.56 -7.10
C ALA A 65 -7.79 -0.60 -8.65
N TYR A 66 -7.10 -1.59 -9.21
CA TYR A 66 -7.05 -1.86 -10.65
C TYR A 66 -8.27 -2.60 -11.19
N ASP A 67 -8.97 -3.37 -10.34
CA ASP A 67 -10.08 -4.22 -10.76
C ASP A 67 -11.43 -3.59 -10.43
N ALA A 68 -11.46 -2.59 -9.57
CA ALA A 68 -12.66 -1.94 -9.09
C ALA A 68 -13.01 -0.70 -9.92
N ALA A 69 -13.66 -0.92 -11.06
CA ALA A 69 -14.44 0.14 -11.70
C ALA A 69 -15.64 0.47 -10.80
N GLY A 70 -15.47 1.36 -9.84
CA GLY A 70 -16.59 1.83 -9.02
C GLY A 70 -16.27 2.24 -7.58
N ASP A 71 -15.19 1.77 -7.00
CA ASP A 71 -14.79 2.17 -5.66
C ASP A 71 -13.84 3.38 -5.72
N ASN A 72 -13.95 4.30 -4.76
CA ASN A 72 -13.10 5.49 -4.61
C ASN A 72 -11.61 5.17 -4.31
N LEU A 73 -11.14 3.99 -4.67
CA LEU A 73 -9.77 3.52 -4.52
C LEU A 73 -8.96 3.92 -5.74
N THR A 74 -8.46 5.15 -5.75
CA THR A 74 -7.51 5.60 -6.76
C THR A 74 -6.19 4.83 -6.65
N THR A 75 -5.56 4.56 -7.81
CA THR A 75 -4.21 3.98 -7.85
C THR A 75 -3.16 4.97 -7.30
N ASN A 76 -1.96 4.50 -6.99
CA ASN A 76 -0.86 5.40 -6.61
C ASN A 76 -0.57 6.40 -7.72
N LEU A 77 -0.61 5.96 -8.99
CA LEU A 77 -0.41 6.84 -10.15
C LEU A 77 -1.49 7.93 -10.25
N GLU A 78 -2.75 7.59 -10.02
CA GLU A 78 -3.82 8.59 -10.05
C GLU A 78 -3.70 9.55 -8.87
N HIS A 79 -3.38 9.04 -7.68
CA HIS A 79 -3.17 9.87 -6.50
C HIS A 79 -1.96 10.80 -6.67
N TYR A 80 -0.88 10.29 -7.24
CA TYR A 80 0.27 11.09 -7.65
C TYR A 80 -0.13 12.24 -8.59
N LYS A 81 -0.95 11.96 -9.60
CA LYS A 81 -1.43 12.99 -10.54
C LYS A 81 -2.27 14.06 -9.84
N ILE A 82 -3.11 13.66 -8.88
CA ILE A 82 -3.91 14.59 -8.08
C ILE A 82 -2.98 15.50 -7.27
N ILE A 83 -2.03 14.95 -6.53
CA ILE A 83 -1.09 15.73 -5.71
C ILE A 83 -0.24 16.65 -6.59
N ALA A 84 0.30 16.14 -7.69
CA ALA A 84 1.11 16.91 -8.61
C ALA A 84 0.34 18.11 -9.24
N ARG A 85 -0.93 17.87 -9.62
CA ARG A 85 -1.82 18.93 -10.14
C ARG A 85 -2.13 20.00 -9.11
N MET A 86 -2.35 19.58 -7.85
CA MET A 86 -2.61 20.52 -6.76
C MET A 86 -1.37 21.36 -6.40
N ALA A 87 -0.19 20.74 -6.44
CA ALA A 87 1.07 21.41 -6.10
C ALA A 87 1.57 22.36 -7.20
N GLU A 88 1.35 22.00 -8.47
CA GLU A 88 1.88 22.70 -9.65
C GLU A 88 0.79 22.93 -10.72
N PRO A 89 -0.28 23.70 -10.41
CA PRO A 89 -1.44 23.83 -11.30
C PRO A 89 -1.12 24.40 -12.69
N SER A 90 -0.10 25.25 -12.79
CA SER A 90 0.28 25.94 -14.03
C SER A 90 1.24 25.16 -14.92
N THR A 91 1.92 24.17 -14.39
CA THR A 91 2.96 23.41 -15.10
C THR A 91 2.62 21.95 -15.31
N TYR A 92 1.62 21.44 -14.56
CA TYR A 92 1.17 20.07 -14.70
C TYR A 92 0.39 19.85 -16.00
N SER A 93 0.78 18.85 -16.77
CA SER A 93 0.07 18.40 -17.96
C SER A 93 -0.10 16.90 -17.95
N ASP A 94 -1.34 16.42 -18.14
CA ASP A 94 -1.65 14.99 -18.28
C ASP A 94 -1.14 14.40 -19.61
N ASN A 95 -0.67 15.25 -20.51
CA ASN A 95 -0.14 14.79 -21.78
C ASN A 95 1.29 14.26 -21.60
N THR A 96 1.42 12.95 -21.57
CA THR A 96 2.70 12.23 -21.40
C THR A 96 3.74 12.52 -22.48
N SER A 97 3.33 13.10 -23.62
CA SER A 97 4.24 13.55 -24.67
C SER A 97 4.87 14.92 -24.39
N SER A 98 4.32 15.69 -23.48
CA SER A 98 4.82 17.01 -23.05
C SER A 98 5.28 16.96 -21.59
N PHE A 99 6.20 16.06 -21.26
CA PHE A 99 7.00 16.25 -20.07
C PHE A 99 7.84 17.49 -20.27
N ASN A 100 7.24 18.63 -19.99
CA ASN A 100 7.97 19.88 -19.93
C ASN A 100 9.10 19.69 -18.93
N ASN A 101 10.34 19.95 -19.36
CA ASN A 101 11.55 19.93 -18.56
C ASN A 101 11.49 20.85 -17.32
N ASN A 102 10.39 21.56 -17.11
CA ASN A 102 10.12 22.44 -15.98
C ASN A 102 9.46 21.76 -14.79
N PHE A 103 9.09 20.49 -14.90
CA PHE A 103 8.62 19.69 -13.75
C PHE A 103 9.83 19.26 -12.93
N HIS A 104 10.48 20.24 -12.30
CA HIS A 104 11.81 20.09 -11.73
C HIS A 104 11.78 19.67 -10.25
N GLY A 105 12.36 18.53 -9.99
CA GLY A 105 13.00 18.21 -8.73
C GLY A 105 12.14 17.65 -7.62
N ARG A 106 10.79 17.65 -7.73
CA ARG A 106 9.89 17.18 -6.66
C ARG A 106 8.97 16.02 -7.06
N THR A 107 9.13 15.46 -8.23
CA THR A 107 8.21 14.41 -8.73
C THR A 107 8.25 13.13 -7.87
N SER A 108 9.41 12.77 -7.33
CA SER A 108 9.54 11.68 -6.37
C SER A 108 8.90 12.01 -5.02
N ASP A 109 8.87 13.28 -4.61
CA ASP A 109 8.23 13.69 -3.35
C ASP A 109 6.71 13.53 -3.45
N TYR A 110 6.13 13.86 -4.61
CA TYR A 110 4.69 13.64 -4.86
C TYR A 110 4.34 12.16 -4.93
N GLN A 111 5.21 11.32 -5.50
CA GLN A 111 5.05 9.86 -5.47
C GLN A 111 5.10 9.34 -4.03
N SER A 112 6.07 9.79 -3.25
CA SER A 112 6.17 9.40 -1.85
C SER A 112 4.94 9.83 -1.05
N ALA A 113 4.42 11.04 -1.27
CA ALA A 113 3.19 11.51 -0.65
C ALA A 113 1.98 10.65 -1.04
N ALA A 114 1.86 10.28 -2.33
CA ALA A 114 0.80 9.40 -2.81
C ALA A 114 0.87 8.02 -2.15
N TRP A 115 2.08 7.46 -2.05
CA TRP A 115 2.31 6.18 -1.40
C TRP A 115 1.93 6.21 0.09
N PHE A 116 2.35 7.24 0.83
CA PHE A 116 2.02 7.39 2.25
C PHE A 116 0.52 7.55 2.46
N GLU A 117 -0.15 8.33 1.62
CA GLU A 117 -1.61 8.50 1.68
C GLU A 117 -2.33 7.16 1.53
N LYS A 118 -1.91 6.35 0.56
CA LYS A 118 -2.46 5.01 0.35
C LYS A 118 -2.11 4.06 1.49
N ALA A 119 -0.87 4.05 1.95
CA ALA A 119 -0.44 3.20 3.05
C ALA A 119 -1.20 3.48 4.36
N LEU A 120 -1.56 4.74 4.62
CA LEU A 120 -2.25 5.13 5.85
C LEU A 120 -3.78 5.01 5.77
N HIS A 121 -4.37 5.21 4.59
CA HIS A 121 -5.82 5.38 4.48
C HIS A 121 -6.52 4.34 3.61
N ALA A 122 -5.79 3.55 2.81
CA ALA A 122 -6.40 2.51 1.99
C ALA A 122 -7.07 1.44 2.87
N PRO A 123 -8.24 0.91 2.48
CA PRO A 123 -8.94 -0.13 3.24
C PRO A 123 -8.22 -1.48 3.19
N ASP A 124 -7.46 -1.75 2.14
CA ASP A 124 -6.72 -2.99 1.90
C ASP A 124 -5.28 -2.94 2.48
N GLN A 125 -5.19 -2.71 3.78
CA GLN A 125 -3.94 -2.48 4.50
C GLN A 125 -2.91 -3.60 4.34
N ILE A 126 -3.33 -4.87 4.36
CA ILE A 126 -2.42 -6.01 4.18
C ILE A 126 -1.77 -5.96 2.79
N ARG A 127 -2.50 -5.59 1.77
CA ARG A 127 -1.97 -5.44 0.40
C ARG A 127 -0.82 -4.44 0.34
N TYR A 128 -1.01 -3.26 0.92
CA TYR A 128 0.03 -2.24 0.96
C TYR A 128 1.22 -2.65 1.83
N ARG A 129 0.99 -3.41 2.90
CA ARG A 129 2.06 -3.96 3.73
C ARG A 129 2.90 -4.99 2.96
N VAL A 130 2.26 -5.85 2.18
CA VAL A 130 2.95 -6.80 1.29
C VAL A 130 3.65 -6.06 0.15
N ALA A 131 3.03 -5.07 -0.48
CA ALA A 131 3.65 -4.25 -1.52
C ALA A 131 4.91 -3.54 -1.00
N PHE A 132 4.88 -3.04 0.23
CA PHE A 132 6.07 -2.49 0.89
C PHE A 132 7.19 -3.52 1.03
N ALA A 133 6.88 -4.72 1.53
CA ALA A 133 7.87 -5.80 1.63
C ALA A 133 8.44 -6.20 0.25
N LEU A 134 7.61 -6.21 -0.78
CA LEU A 134 8.04 -6.45 -2.15
C LEU A 134 8.94 -5.32 -2.68
N SER A 135 8.71 -4.07 -2.30
CA SER A 135 9.56 -2.94 -2.69
C SER A 135 10.96 -3.00 -2.09
N GLU A 136 11.10 -3.59 -0.90
CA GLU A 136 12.40 -3.85 -0.27
C GLU A 136 13.16 -5.01 -0.94
N LEU A 137 12.44 -5.92 -1.58
CA LEU A 137 13.02 -7.04 -2.32
C LEU A 137 13.37 -6.65 -3.77
N LEU A 138 12.45 -5.94 -4.44
CA LEU A 138 12.53 -5.54 -5.84
C LEU A 138 12.80 -4.03 -5.92
N VAL A 139 14.00 -3.62 -5.49
CA VAL A 139 14.32 -2.22 -5.22
C VAL A 139 14.38 -1.38 -6.50
N VAL A 140 13.66 -0.24 -6.48
CA VAL A 140 13.87 0.89 -7.39
C VAL A 140 14.10 2.14 -6.54
N SER A 141 15.19 2.85 -6.77
CA SER A 141 15.54 4.02 -5.97
C SER A 141 15.31 5.32 -6.72
N ALA A 142 14.63 6.27 -6.06
CA ALA A 142 14.50 7.65 -6.50
C ALA A 142 15.79 8.47 -6.31
N ALA A 143 16.81 7.94 -5.64
CA ALA A 143 18.08 8.63 -5.41
C ALA A 143 18.89 8.90 -6.69
N LYS A 144 18.70 8.07 -7.74
CA LYS A 144 19.32 8.35 -9.04
C LYS A 144 18.59 9.50 -9.74
N GLN A 145 19.36 10.45 -10.28
CA GLN A 145 18.83 11.63 -10.98
C GLN A 145 17.77 11.27 -12.04
N ARG A 146 17.99 10.23 -12.83
CA ARG A 146 17.04 9.82 -13.89
C ARG A 146 15.70 9.31 -13.37
N THR A 147 15.68 8.61 -12.23
CA THR A 147 14.45 8.13 -11.59
C THR A 147 13.77 9.21 -10.76
N ARG A 148 14.54 10.12 -10.15
CA ARG A 148 14.02 11.22 -9.32
C ARG A 148 13.01 12.10 -10.06
N PHE A 149 13.20 12.30 -11.35
CA PHE A 149 12.32 13.12 -12.20
C PHE A 149 11.20 12.32 -12.87
N ARG A 150 10.92 11.09 -12.39
CA ARG A 150 9.92 10.20 -12.95
C ARG A 150 9.01 9.65 -11.84
N GLY A 151 8.41 10.57 -11.08
CA GLY A 151 7.47 10.20 -10.03
C GLY A 151 6.25 9.43 -10.56
N ASP A 152 5.83 9.69 -11.79
CA ASP A 152 4.82 8.93 -12.52
C ASP A 152 5.20 7.45 -12.69
N SER A 153 6.42 7.20 -13.11
CA SER A 153 6.94 5.84 -13.32
C SER A 153 7.14 5.12 -11.99
N LEU A 154 7.53 5.85 -10.94
CA LEU A 154 7.66 5.30 -9.59
C LEU A 154 6.29 4.98 -8.99
N ALA A 155 5.31 5.88 -9.11
CA ALA A 155 3.94 5.62 -8.65
C ALA A 155 3.29 4.45 -9.39
N TYR A 156 3.52 4.32 -10.70
CA TYR A 156 3.10 3.15 -11.47
C TYR A 156 3.80 1.87 -11.01
N TYR A 157 5.07 1.97 -10.61
CA TYR A 157 5.81 0.85 -10.05
C TYR A 157 5.20 0.38 -8.72
N ASP A 158 4.83 1.29 -7.82
CA ASP A 158 4.13 0.98 -6.59
C ASP A 158 2.80 0.26 -6.87
N ASP A 159 2.11 0.67 -7.94
CA ASP A 159 0.88 0.02 -8.38
C ASP A 159 1.11 -1.42 -8.85
N ILE A 160 2.20 -1.69 -9.59
CA ILE A 160 2.56 -3.06 -9.98
C ILE A 160 2.76 -3.95 -8.75
N LEU A 161 3.45 -3.45 -7.73
CA LEU A 161 3.68 -4.20 -6.49
C LEU A 161 2.37 -4.46 -5.74
N ALA A 162 1.52 -3.44 -5.59
CA ALA A 162 0.23 -3.55 -4.91
C ALA A 162 -0.73 -4.52 -5.64
N LYS A 163 -0.83 -4.42 -6.96
CA LYS A 163 -1.64 -5.30 -7.79
C LYS A 163 -1.26 -6.77 -7.63
N ASN A 164 0.04 -7.05 -7.61
CA ASN A 164 0.58 -8.40 -7.56
C ASN A 164 0.86 -8.90 -6.14
N ALA A 165 0.47 -8.15 -5.09
CA ALA A 165 0.79 -8.47 -3.69
C ALA A 165 0.34 -9.88 -3.27
N PHE A 166 -0.79 -10.35 -3.78
CA PHE A 166 -1.34 -11.69 -3.50
C PHE A 166 -1.35 -12.58 -4.77
N GLY A 167 -0.65 -12.14 -5.82
CA GLY A 167 -0.62 -12.81 -7.10
C GLY A 167 0.51 -13.81 -7.26
N ASN A 168 0.72 -14.22 -8.51
CA ASN A 168 1.81 -15.11 -8.87
C ASN A 168 3.13 -14.33 -8.99
N PHE A 169 4.16 -14.77 -8.27
CA PHE A 169 5.46 -14.10 -8.23
C PHE A 169 6.14 -13.99 -9.60
N ARG A 170 5.94 -14.98 -10.49
CA ARG A 170 6.47 -14.92 -11.86
C ARG A 170 5.85 -13.79 -12.66
N ASN A 171 4.52 -13.58 -12.51
CA ASN A 171 3.83 -12.47 -13.16
C ASN A 171 4.32 -11.13 -12.62
N LEU A 172 4.51 -11.03 -11.31
CA LEU A 172 5.12 -9.86 -10.69
C LEU A 172 6.50 -9.55 -11.29
N LEU A 173 7.38 -10.53 -11.39
CA LEU A 173 8.72 -10.34 -11.97
C LEU A 173 8.66 -9.89 -13.43
N ASP A 174 7.74 -10.43 -14.23
CA ASP A 174 7.55 -10.03 -15.62
C ASP A 174 7.08 -8.58 -15.74
N GLU A 175 6.09 -8.16 -14.94
CA GLU A 175 5.60 -6.77 -14.92
C GLU A 175 6.68 -5.79 -14.40
N VAL A 176 7.42 -6.17 -13.35
CA VAL A 176 8.53 -5.39 -12.80
C VAL A 176 9.64 -5.19 -13.84
N ALA A 177 10.06 -6.27 -14.52
CA ALA A 177 11.11 -6.21 -15.52
C ALA A 177 10.76 -5.31 -16.72
N LYS A 178 9.47 -5.24 -17.06
CA LYS A 178 8.93 -4.40 -18.14
C LYS A 178 8.57 -2.98 -17.70
N SER A 179 8.62 -2.68 -16.40
CA SER A 179 8.21 -1.37 -15.88
C SER A 179 9.17 -0.27 -16.32
N PRO A 180 8.66 0.93 -16.63
CA PRO A 180 9.51 2.06 -16.98
C PRO A 180 10.50 2.44 -15.87
N ALA A 181 10.09 2.35 -14.60
CA ALA A 181 10.92 2.66 -13.45
C ALA A 181 12.15 1.73 -13.37
N MET A 182 11.96 0.42 -13.52
CA MET A 182 13.04 -0.56 -13.53
C MET A 182 13.93 -0.39 -14.77
N GLY A 183 13.35 -0.15 -15.94
CA GLY A 183 14.08 0.12 -17.16
C GLY A 183 15.03 1.32 -17.06
N ILE A 184 14.60 2.37 -16.38
CA ILE A 184 15.43 3.57 -16.10
C ILE A 184 16.46 3.24 -15.02
N PHE A 185 16.06 2.60 -13.93
CA PHE A 185 16.90 2.32 -12.78
C PHE A 185 18.09 1.42 -13.13
N LEU A 186 17.86 0.35 -13.89
CA LEU A 186 18.88 -0.58 -14.37
C LEU A 186 19.55 -0.13 -15.68
N SER A 187 19.20 1.03 -16.20
CA SER A 187 19.76 1.57 -17.45
C SER A 187 19.47 0.73 -18.71
N HIS A 188 18.36 -0.04 -18.69
CA HIS A 188 17.91 -0.80 -19.87
C HIS A 188 17.30 0.08 -20.95
N GLN A 189 16.75 1.24 -20.54
CA GLN A 189 16.17 2.21 -21.45
C GLN A 189 17.27 2.78 -22.37
N GLY A 190 17.09 2.61 -23.66
CA GLY A 190 18.04 3.12 -24.68
C GLY A 190 19.18 2.16 -25.00
N ASN A 191 19.18 0.92 -24.52
CA ASN A 191 20.12 -0.10 -24.97
C ASN A 191 19.97 -0.32 -26.49
N LYS A 192 21.10 -0.29 -27.19
CA LYS A 192 21.16 -0.54 -28.62
C LYS A 192 21.59 -1.99 -28.89
N LYS A 193 21.05 -2.57 -29.97
CA LYS A 193 21.54 -3.87 -30.45
C LYS A 193 23.04 -3.74 -30.73
N TYR A 194 23.80 -4.73 -30.28
CA TYR A 194 25.20 -4.84 -30.65
C TYR A 194 25.32 -4.90 -32.20
N MET A 195 26.05 -3.97 -32.75
CA MET A 195 26.42 -3.99 -34.16
C MET A 195 27.86 -4.57 -34.22
N SER A 196 28.04 -5.76 -34.80
CA SER A 196 29.36 -6.25 -35.08
C SER A 196 30.07 -5.23 -36.00
N GLN A 197 31.24 -4.81 -35.61
CA GLN A 197 32.10 -4.07 -36.55
C GLN A 197 32.48 -5.02 -37.66
N SER A 198 31.98 -4.77 -38.86
CA SER A 198 32.41 -5.41 -40.09
C SER A 198 33.73 -4.86 -40.54
#